data_fb6fbd187e8e36e13bc425f75950e6f5
#
_entry.id   fb6fbd187e8e36e13bc425f75950e6f5
#
_cell.length_a   1.000
_cell.length_b   1.000
_cell.length_c   1.000
_cell.angle_alpha   90.00
_cell.angle_beta   90.00
_cell.angle_gamma   90.00
#
_symmetry.space_group_name_H-M   'P 1'
#
loop_
_entity.id
_entity.type
_entity.pdbx_description
1 polymer ?
#
loop_
_entity_poly.entity_id
_entity_poly.type
_entity_poly.pdbx_seq_one_letter_code
_entity_poly.pdbx_strand_id
1 'polypeptide(L)'
;MAQTITPELRQWIVEQVQAGCSPESVLQSMRDAGWQESVALLALETTLTNHLKQQGVNVDAVLAAQTLDEVQAAVAQVPAQPQMAAADPRPSDAGRHTARVHKRVPEPDLTGSPRQIDLGDRVVDVLLSVARPRVVVFGNFLSAEECDGLIALARPRMARSLTVENNTGGEAVNADRTSNGMFFRRGESELITRIEARIARLTHWPVENGEGVQVLNYKVGAEYKPHYDYFDPAAPGTPTILKRGGQRVGTLVMYLNNPEQGGGTTFPDAGLEVCPQKGHAVFFSYERAHPSSQTLHGGAPVIAGEKWVATKWMREREFA
;
A
#
# COMPACT_ATOMS: atom_id res chain seq x y z
N MET A 1 22.40 26.81 6.85
CA MET A 1 23.52 25.99 7.41
C MET A 1 23.89 24.95 6.38
N ALA A 2 25.18 24.67 6.18
CA ALA A 2 25.60 23.62 5.25
C ALA A 2 25.15 22.26 5.79
N GLN A 3 24.43 21.47 4.97
CA GLN A 3 24.01 20.13 5.33
C GLN A 3 25.18 19.16 5.10
N THR A 4 25.48 18.33 6.10
CA THR A 4 26.62 17.41 6.07
C THR A 4 26.12 15.99 5.89
N ILE A 5 26.71 15.24 4.96
CA ILE A 5 26.40 13.82 4.72
C ILE A 5 27.10 13.00 5.82
N THR A 6 26.33 12.55 6.81
CA THR A 6 26.82 11.79 7.97
C THR A 6 26.86 10.29 7.69
N PRO A 7 27.62 9.48 8.47
CA PRO A 7 27.59 8.03 8.39
C PRO A 7 26.18 7.44 8.62
N GLU A 8 25.41 8.04 9.53
CA GLU A 8 24.04 7.60 9.84
C GLU A 8 23.10 7.81 8.63
N LEU A 9 23.24 8.93 7.91
CA LEU A 9 22.50 9.17 6.68
C LEU A 9 22.83 8.12 5.62
N ARG A 10 24.13 7.80 5.44
CA ARG A 10 24.55 6.75 4.50
C ARG A 10 23.98 5.39 4.86
N GLN A 11 24.03 5.03 6.15
CA GLN A 11 23.45 3.80 6.65
C GLN A 11 21.94 3.75 6.38
N TRP A 12 21.23 4.84 6.65
CA TRP A 12 19.81 4.96 6.38
C TRP A 12 19.49 4.78 4.88
N ILE A 13 20.25 5.42 3.97
CA ILE A 13 20.09 5.26 2.52
C ILE A 13 20.23 3.78 2.10
N VAL A 14 21.26 3.09 2.60
CA VAL A 14 21.48 1.66 2.29
C VAL A 14 20.32 0.81 2.80
N GLU A 15 19.84 1.07 4.02
CA GLU A 15 18.70 0.36 4.61
C GLU A 15 17.40 0.57 3.80
N GLN A 16 17.15 1.79 3.30
CA GLN A 16 15.99 2.05 2.44
C GLN A 16 16.05 1.26 1.14
N VAL A 17 17.21 1.24 0.47
CA VAL A 17 17.39 0.49 -0.78
C VAL A 17 17.33 -1.02 -0.55
N GLN A 18 17.91 -1.53 0.53
CA GLN A 18 17.79 -2.94 0.93
C GLN A 18 16.35 -3.32 1.31
N ALA A 19 15.56 -2.35 1.78
CA ALA A 19 14.13 -2.50 2.02
C ALA A 19 13.29 -2.45 0.73
N GLY A 20 13.91 -2.17 -0.42
CA GLY A 20 13.27 -2.15 -1.74
C GLY A 20 12.71 -0.78 -2.16
N CYS A 21 13.07 0.31 -1.47
CA CYS A 21 12.71 1.65 -1.92
C CYS A 21 13.50 2.02 -3.19
N SER A 22 12.82 2.64 -4.16
CA SER A 22 13.52 3.17 -5.34
C SER A 22 14.39 4.38 -4.95
N PRO A 23 15.49 4.64 -5.70
CA PRO A 23 16.32 5.82 -5.47
C PRO A 23 15.54 7.14 -5.48
N GLU A 24 14.52 7.26 -6.34
CA GLU A 24 13.65 8.43 -6.45
C GLU A 24 12.80 8.59 -5.19
N SER A 25 12.29 7.50 -4.62
CA SER A 25 11.51 7.51 -3.37
C SER A 25 12.38 7.93 -2.18
N VAL A 26 13.63 7.45 -2.13
CA VAL A 26 14.61 7.85 -1.11
C VAL A 26 14.95 9.33 -1.23
N LEU A 27 15.17 9.81 -2.47
CA LEU A 27 15.44 11.22 -2.75
C LEU A 27 14.26 12.11 -2.33
N GLN A 28 13.04 11.69 -2.63
CA GLN A 28 11.84 12.43 -2.22
C GLN A 28 11.72 12.50 -0.70
N SER A 29 11.94 11.41 0.00
CA SER A 29 11.94 11.37 1.48
C SER A 29 12.99 12.31 2.09
N MET A 30 14.16 12.43 1.45
CA MET A 30 15.18 13.38 1.88
C MET A 30 14.75 14.83 1.66
N ARG A 31 14.09 15.13 0.52
CA ARG A 31 13.53 16.47 0.25
C ARG A 31 12.46 16.84 1.28
N ASP A 32 11.57 15.93 1.59
CA ASP A 32 10.50 16.13 2.56
C ASP A 32 11.04 16.35 3.98
N ALA A 33 12.20 15.76 4.29
CA ALA A 33 12.96 15.99 5.51
C ALA A 33 13.77 17.30 5.49
N GLY A 34 13.63 18.12 4.44
CA GLY A 34 14.28 19.44 4.33
C GLY A 34 15.72 19.42 3.80
N TRP A 35 16.16 18.32 3.17
CA TRP A 35 17.45 18.26 2.51
C TRP A 35 17.44 19.05 1.19
N GLN A 36 18.53 19.79 0.94
CA GLN A 36 18.73 20.42 -0.36
C GLN A 36 18.91 19.34 -1.42
N GLU A 37 18.24 19.48 -2.56
CA GLU A 37 18.21 18.48 -3.62
C GLU A 37 19.61 18.05 -4.08
N SER A 38 20.52 19.01 -4.30
CA SER A 38 21.90 18.72 -4.72
C SER A 38 22.68 17.91 -3.68
N VAL A 39 22.44 18.15 -2.38
CA VAL A 39 23.10 17.38 -1.30
C VAL A 39 22.49 16.00 -1.16
N ALA A 40 21.17 15.89 -1.31
CA ALA A 40 20.46 14.61 -1.26
C ALA A 40 20.86 13.70 -2.43
N LEU A 41 20.94 14.24 -3.65
CA LEU A 41 21.42 13.52 -4.84
C LEU A 41 22.85 13.01 -4.65
N LEU A 42 23.78 13.88 -4.21
CA LEU A 42 25.16 13.51 -3.96
C LEU A 42 25.29 12.43 -2.87
N ALA A 43 24.50 12.55 -1.80
CA ALA A 43 24.49 11.56 -0.72
C ALA A 43 24.00 10.19 -1.23
N LEU A 44 22.93 10.17 -2.01
CA LEU A 44 22.35 8.97 -2.59
C LEU A 44 23.32 8.29 -3.55
N GLU A 45 23.82 9.03 -4.54
CA GLU A 45 24.73 8.54 -5.56
C GLU A 45 26.02 7.97 -4.96
N THR A 46 26.71 8.75 -4.11
CA THR A 46 27.96 8.30 -3.49
C THR A 46 27.77 7.09 -2.57
N THR A 47 26.66 7.03 -1.85
CA THR A 47 26.38 5.93 -0.92
C THR A 47 26.08 4.65 -1.67
N LEU A 48 25.23 4.69 -2.69
CA LEU A 48 24.86 3.52 -3.48
C LEU A 48 26.05 3.00 -4.32
N THR A 49 26.81 3.90 -4.94
CA THR A 49 28.04 3.54 -5.66
C THR A 49 29.01 2.78 -4.76
N ASN A 50 29.27 3.30 -3.56
CA ASN A 50 30.16 2.64 -2.60
C ASN A 50 29.60 1.31 -2.11
N HIS A 51 28.32 1.22 -1.86
CA HIS A 51 27.65 -0.02 -1.43
C HIS A 51 27.76 -1.12 -2.51
N LEU A 52 27.49 -0.78 -3.77
CA LEU A 52 27.63 -1.71 -4.90
C LEU A 52 29.08 -2.16 -5.12
N LYS A 53 30.04 -1.24 -5.02
CA LYS A 53 31.48 -1.58 -5.09
C LYS A 53 31.91 -2.54 -3.98
N GLN A 54 31.38 -2.37 -2.75
CA GLN A 54 31.65 -3.29 -1.64
C GLN A 54 31.05 -4.68 -1.87
N GLN A 55 29.98 -4.78 -2.65
CA GLN A 55 29.37 -6.05 -3.06
C GLN A 55 30.07 -6.69 -4.28
N GLY A 56 31.14 -6.09 -4.80
CA GLY A 56 31.87 -6.60 -5.92
C GLY A 56 31.29 -6.27 -7.31
N VAL A 57 30.27 -5.41 -7.36
CA VAL A 57 29.68 -4.95 -8.62
C VAL A 57 30.62 -3.94 -9.30
N ASN A 58 30.93 -4.17 -10.58
CA ASN A 58 31.65 -3.19 -11.39
C ASN A 58 30.73 -2.05 -11.81
N VAL A 59 30.64 -1.03 -10.95
CA VAL A 59 29.71 0.10 -11.13
C VAL A 59 30.05 0.89 -12.40
N ASP A 60 31.32 1.00 -12.76
CA ASP A 60 31.76 1.75 -13.95
C ASP A 60 31.26 1.06 -15.24
N ALA A 61 31.24 -0.30 -15.25
CA ALA A 61 30.66 -1.08 -16.35
C ALA A 61 29.12 -0.95 -16.39
N VAL A 62 28.45 -0.91 -15.24
CA VAL A 62 27.00 -0.71 -15.17
C VAL A 62 26.60 0.68 -15.66
N LEU A 63 27.33 1.71 -15.28
CA LEU A 63 27.08 3.09 -15.74
C LEU A 63 27.41 3.31 -17.22
N ALA A 64 28.33 2.52 -17.79
CA ALA A 64 28.67 2.58 -19.21
C ALA A 64 27.75 1.73 -20.10
N ALA A 65 26.96 0.85 -19.53
CA ALA A 65 26.05 -0.04 -20.25
C ALA A 65 24.91 0.77 -20.92
N GLN A 66 24.69 0.51 -22.21
CA GLN A 66 23.62 1.15 -23.00
C GLN A 66 22.41 0.25 -23.20
N THR A 67 22.51 -1.03 -22.84
CA THR A 67 21.44 -2.02 -22.96
C THR A 67 21.24 -2.83 -21.68
N LEU A 68 20.05 -3.41 -21.55
CA LEU A 68 19.70 -4.27 -20.38
C LEU A 68 20.60 -5.52 -20.30
N ASP A 69 20.99 -6.08 -21.46
CA ASP A 69 21.85 -7.26 -21.54
C ASP A 69 23.28 -6.95 -21.05
N GLU A 70 23.81 -5.76 -21.37
CA GLU A 70 25.12 -5.29 -20.86
C GLU A 70 25.09 -5.07 -19.35
N VAL A 71 23.99 -4.53 -18.81
CA VAL A 71 23.78 -4.40 -17.34
C VAL A 71 23.77 -5.78 -16.69
N GLN A 72 23.03 -6.74 -17.26
CA GLN A 72 22.97 -8.11 -16.73
C GLN A 72 24.32 -8.81 -16.78
N ALA A 73 25.10 -8.61 -17.84
CA ALA A 73 26.44 -9.14 -17.96
C ALA A 73 27.43 -8.53 -16.94
N ALA A 74 27.31 -7.22 -16.66
CA ALA A 74 28.15 -6.54 -15.68
C ALA A 74 27.84 -6.99 -14.23
N VAL A 75 26.56 -7.29 -13.93
CA VAL A 75 26.12 -7.81 -12.62
C VAL A 75 26.47 -9.30 -12.45
N ALA A 76 26.43 -10.10 -13.53
CA ALA A 76 26.76 -11.53 -13.49
C ALA A 76 28.25 -11.84 -13.24
N GLN A 77 29.13 -10.86 -13.35
CA GLN A 77 30.58 -10.99 -13.06
C GLN A 77 30.92 -10.93 -11.55
N VAL A 78 29.92 -10.80 -10.68
CA VAL A 78 30.12 -10.87 -9.22
C VAL A 78 30.49 -12.30 -8.85
N PRO A 79 31.68 -12.57 -8.24
CA PRO A 79 32.06 -13.91 -7.85
C PRO A 79 31.06 -14.47 -6.87
N ALA A 80 30.50 -15.65 -7.14
CA ALA A 80 29.69 -16.37 -6.20
C ALA A 80 30.49 -16.60 -4.91
N GLN A 81 29.95 -16.21 -3.77
CA GLN A 81 30.57 -16.52 -2.49
C GLN A 81 30.75 -18.05 -2.39
N PRO A 82 31.88 -18.55 -1.88
CA PRO A 82 32.13 -20.00 -1.82
C PRO A 82 31.05 -20.64 -0.94
N GLN A 83 30.32 -21.57 -1.52
CA GLN A 83 29.45 -22.48 -0.80
C GLN A 83 30.30 -23.24 0.21
N MET A 84 30.11 -22.98 1.48
CA MET A 84 30.67 -23.84 2.54
C MET A 84 30.01 -25.21 2.44
N ALA A 85 30.88 -26.24 2.28
CA ALA A 85 30.51 -27.63 2.23
C ALA A 85 29.63 -28.02 3.42
N ALA A 86 28.65 -28.88 3.15
CA ALA A 86 27.75 -29.46 4.14
C ALA A 86 28.55 -30.21 5.22
N ALA A 87 28.46 -29.74 6.46
CA ALA A 87 28.92 -30.45 7.64
C ALA A 87 27.74 -31.18 8.29
N ASP A 88 27.99 -32.42 8.61
CA ASP A 88 27.21 -33.46 9.29
C ASP A 88 26.38 -32.97 10.49
N PRO A 89 25.12 -33.41 10.69
CA PRO A 89 24.26 -32.93 11.74
C PRO A 89 24.56 -33.62 13.09
N ARG A 90 25.18 -32.91 13.99
CA ARG A 90 25.16 -33.26 15.43
C ARG A 90 24.41 -32.19 16.22
N PRO A 91 23.55 -32.56 17.20
CA PRO A 91 22.72 -31.61 17.91
C PRO A 91 23.53 -30.92 19.03
N SER A 92 23.68 -29.61 18.97
CA SER A 92 24.12 -28.81 20.10
C SER A 92 23.45 -27.43 20.09
N ASP A 93 22.75 -27.22 21.18
CA ASP A 93 22.41 -25.95 21.81
C ASP A 93 21.67 -24.84 21.06
N ALA A 94 20.54 -24.55 21.65
CA ALA A 94 19.62 -23.47 21.42
C ALA A 94 20.29 -22.09 21.33
N GLY A 95 20.71 -21.71 20.13
CA GLY A 95 20.93 -20.32 19.78
C GLY A 95 19.58 -19.68 19.43
N ARG A 96 19.12 -18.77 20.26
CA ARG A 96 17.90 -17.99 20.04
C ARG A 96 17.99 -17.23 18.72
N HIS A 97 17.52 -17.85 17.63
CA HIS A 97 17.02 -17.09 16.50
C HIS A 97 15.79 -16.36 17.00
N THR A 98 15.91 -15.06 17.28
CA THR A 98 14.75 -14.20 17.33
C THR A 98 14.14 -14.24 15.92
N ALA A 99 13.20 -15.15 15.72
CA ALA A 99 12.33 -15.11 14.56
C ALA A 99 11.77 -13.67 14.53
N ARG A 100 12.05 -12.93 13.45
CA ARG A 100 11.32 -11.68 13.19
C ARG A 100 9.86 -12.10 13.21
N VAL A 101 9.15 -11.71 14.24
CA VAL A 101 7.69 -11.87 14.31
C VAL A 101 7.16 -10.99 13.20
N HIS A 102 6.89 -11.59 12.03
CA HIS A 102 6.18 -10.90 10.97
C HIS A 102 4.84 -10.46 11.56
N LYS A 103 4.63 -9.15 11.57
CA LYS A 103 3.38 -8.60 12.05
C LYS A 103 2.27 -9.17 11.17
N ARG A 104 1.31 -9.85 11.80
CA ARG A 104 0.15 -10.36 11.07
C ARG A 104 -0.63 -9.18 10.47
N VAL A 105 -0.93 -9.24 9.20
CA VAL A 105 -1.76 -8.28 8.46
C VAL A 105 -2.91 -9.03 7.79
N PRO A 106 -3.99 -8.33 7.38
CA PRO A 106 -5.01 -8.91 6.52
C PRO A 106 -4.38 -9.49 5.25
N GLU A 107 -4.76 -10.71 4.89
CA GLU A 107 -4.16 -11.38 3.73
C GLU A 107 -5.13 -12.41 3.14
N PRO A 108 -5.48 -12.31 1.84
CA PRO A 108 -6.18 -13.36 1.12
C PRO A 108 -5.30 -14.62 1.00
N ASP A 109 -5.89 -15.80 1.15
CA ASP A 109 -5.17 -17.04 0.87
C ASP A 109 -5.08 -17.26 -0.65
N LEU A 110 -3.89 -17.03 -1.20
CA LEU A 110 -3.56 -17.29 -2.60
C LEU A 110 -2.62 -18.48 -2.78
N THR A 111 -2.55 -19.37 -1.79
CA THR A 111 -1.74 -20.59 -1.86
C THR A 111 -2.17 -21.43 -3.07
N GLY A 112 -1.20 -21.84 -3.87
CA GLY A 112 -1.47 -22.61 -5.08
C GLY A 112 -2.02 -21.78 -6.26
N SER A 113 -1.98 -20.45 -6.18
CA SER A 113 -2.43 -19.52 -7.24
C SER A 113 -3.88 -19.79 -7.70
N PRO A 114 -4.86 -19.74 -6.79
CA PRO A 114 -6.26 -20.01 -7.12
C PRO A 114 -6.77 -18.96 -8.11
N ARG A 115 -7.56 -19.41 -9.08
CA ARG A 115 -8.27 -18.50 -10.00
C ARG A 115 -9.52 -17.91 -9.37
N GLN A 116 -10.08 -18.59 -8.38
CA GLN A 116 -11.29 -18.21 -7.67
C GLN A 116 -11.18 -18.58 -6.19
N ILE A 117 -11.84 -17.80 -5.34
CA ILE A 117 -11.96 -18.04 -3.90
C ILE A 117 -13.44 -18.10 -3.56
N ASP A 118 -13.87 -19.21 -2.94
CA ASP A 118 -15.22 -19.32 -2.41
C ASP A 118 -15.29 -18.69 -1.01
N LEU A 119 -16.09 -17.64 -0.88
CA LEU A 119 -16.32 -16.92 0.38
C LEU A 119 -17.63 -17.32 1.06
N GLY A 120 -18.25 -18.44 0.60
CA GLY A 120 -19.47 -19.01 1.14
C GLY A 120 -20.74 -18.37 0.57
N ASP A 121 -20.84 -17.07 0.57
CA ASP A 121 -21.97 -16.32 -0.02
C ASP A 121 -21.67 -15.86 -1.47
N ARG A 122 -20.42 -15.93 -1.88
CA ARG A 122 -19.96 -15.50 -3.21
C ARG A 122 -18.62 -16.13 -3.58
N VAL A 123 -18.50 -16.52 -4.83
CA VAL A 123 -17.21 -16.89 -5.44
C VAL A 123 -16.62 -15.65 -6.10
N VAL A 124 -15.41 -15.28 -5.72
CA VAL A 124 -14.69 -14.13 -6.27
C VAL A 124 -13.57 -14.60 -7.20
N ASP A 125 -13.32 -13.85 -8.27
CA ASP A 125 -12.23 -14.12 -9.20
C ASP A 125 -10.95 -13.44 -8.76
N VAL A 126 -9.80 -14.10 -8.83
CA VAL A 126 -8.48 -13.51 -8.64
C VAL A 126 -7.98 -13.06 -10.00
N LEU A 127 -7.98 -11.74 -10.24
CA LEU A 127 -7.65 -11.17 -11.55
C LEU A 127 -6.17 -10.79 -11.66
N LEU A 128 -5.60 -10.30 -10.56
CA LEU A 128 -4.20 -9.86 -10.48
C LEU A 128 -3.70 -10.03 -9.05
N SER A 129 -2.45 -10.45 -8.91
CA SER A 129 -1.74 -10.47 -7.63
C SER A 129 -0.33 -9.92 -7.82
N VAL A 130 -0.01 -8.85 -7.07
CA VAL A 130 1.32 -8.24 -7.01
C VAL A 130 1.87 -8.48 -5.61
N ALA A 131 3.13 -8.88 -5.53
CA ALA A 131 3.77 -9.18 -4.25
C ALA A 131 4.31 -7.93 -3.55
N ARG A 132 4.79 -6.95 -4.33
CA ARG A 132 5.32 -5.66 -3.83
C ARG A 132 4.99 -4.55 -4.84
N PRO A 133 4.19 -3.57 -4.42
CA PRO A 133 3.36 -3.56 -3.20
C PRO A 133 2.45 -4.80 -3.12
N ARG A 134 2.02 -5.16 -1.91
CA ARG A 134 1.03 -6.23 -1.81
C ARG A 134 -0.32 -5.72 -2.29
N VAL A 135 -0.68 -6.05 -3.53
CA VAL A 135 -1.96 -5.64 -4.17
C VAL A 135 -2.60 -6.86 -4.80
N VAL A 136 -3.91 -7.04 -4.59
CA VAL A 136 -4.71 -8.08 -5.25
C VAL A 136 -5.98 -7.45 -5.82
N VAL A 137 -6.28 -7.75 -7.08
CA VAL A 137 -7.52 -7.32 -7.74
C VAL A 137 -8.46 -8.51 -7.83
N PHE A 138 -9.68 -8.30 -7.34
CA PHE A 138 -10.74 -9.31 -7.34
C PHE A 138 -11.87 -8.90 -8.29
N GLY A 139 -12.31 -9.83 -9.13
CA GLY A 139 -13.56 -9.73 -9.87
C GLY A 139 -14.72 -10.32 -9.08
N ASN A 140 -15.94 -9.93 -9.44
CA ASN A 140 -17.16 -10.48 -8.86
C ASN A 140 -17.24 -10.40 -7.32
N PHE A 141 -16.59 -9.39 -6.72
CA PHE A 141 -16.61 -9.21 -5.26
C PHE A 141 -17.97 -8.74 -4.73
N LEU A 142 -18.63 -7.83 -5.46
CA LEU A 142 -20.01 -7.41 -5.19
C LEU A 142 -20.91 -7.77 -6.38
N SER A 143 -22.18 -8.06 -6.13
CA SER A 143 -23.17 -8.13 -7.20
C SER A 143 -23.57 -6.74 -7.70
N ALA A 144 -24.21 -6.68 -8.86
CA ALA A 144 -24.75 -5.42 -9.38
C ALA A 144 -25.78 -4.80 -8.41
N GLU A 145 -26.64 -5.63 -7.83
CA GLU A 145 -27.67 -5.22 -6.86
C GLU A 145 -27.03 -4.71 -5.56
N GLU A 146 -25.96 -5.34 -5.09
CA GLU A 146 -25.21 -4.87 -3.91
C GLU A 146 -24.57 -3.50 -4.15
N CYS A 147 -23.97 -3.31 -5.33
CA CYS A 147 -23.43 -2.02 -5.72
C CYS A 147 -24.51 -0.93 -5.78
N ASP A 148 -25.63 -1.21 -6.44
CA ASP A 148 -26.74 -0.27 -6.56
C ASP A 148 -27.39 0.02 -5.20
N GLY A 149 -27.51 -0.99 -4.35
CA GLY A 149 -28.00 -0.86 -2.98
C GLY A 149 -27.12 0.04 -2.12
N LEU A 150 -25.77 -0.12 -2.19
CA LEU A 150 -24.84 0.75 -1.49
C LEU A 150 -24.97 2.21 -1.95
N ILE A 151 -25.06 2.45 -3.27
CA ILE A 151 -25.23 3.79 -3.82
C ILE A 151 -26.56 4.39 -3.36
N ALA A 152 -27.66 3.64 -3.43
CA ALA A 152 -28.98 4.12 -3.04
C ALA A 152 -29.04 4.53 -1.57
N LEU A 153 -28.46 3.71 -0.67
CA LEU A 153 -28.41 3.99 0.76
C LEU A 153 -27.46 5.15 1.11
N ALA A 154 -26.37 5.31 0.36
CA ALA A 154 -25.38 6.35 0.60
C ALA A 154 -25.82 7.72 0.05
N ARG A 155 -26.44 7.77 -1.12
CA ARG A 155 -26.77 9.00 -1.86
C ARG A 155 -27.43 10.10 -1.03
N PRO A 156 -28.47 9.86 -0.20
CA PRO A 156 -29.10 10.90 0.61
C PRO A 156 -28.25 11.42 1.77
N ARG A 157 -27.12 10.75 2.08
CA ARG A 157 -26.24 11.03 3.23
C ARG A 157 -24.89 11.61 2.82
N MET A 158 -24.66 11.83 1.52
CA MET A 158 -23.39 12.32 1.00
C MET A 158 -23.12 13.76 1.43
N ALA A 159 -21.92 13.99 1.95
CA ALA A 159 -21.40 15.32 2.30
C ALA A 159 -19.97 15.46 1.77
N ARG A 160 -19.41 16.67 1.77
CA ARG A 160 -18.01 16.87 1.41
C ARG A 160 -17.11 15.98 2.28
N SER A 161 -16.25 15.19 1.63
CA SER A 161 -15.38 14.26 2.36
C SER A 161 -14.39 14.99 3.26
N LEU A 162 -14.25 14.50 4.48
CA LEU A 162 -13.21 14.91 5.42
C LEU A 162 -12.07 13.89 5.36
N THR A 163 -10.86 14.33 5.65
CA THR A 163 -9.68 13.47 5.86
C THR A 163 -9.20 13.62 7.29
N VAL A 164 -8.54 12.59 7.81
CA VAL A 164 -7.90 12.67 9.12
C VAL A 164 -6.75 13.66 9.04
N GLU A 165 -6.72 14.63 9.95
CA GLU A 165 -5.66 15.63 10.03
C GLU A 165 -4.49 15.07 10.87
N ASN A 166 -3.32 14.92 10.25
CA ASN A 166 -2.16 14.29 10.88
C ASN A 166 -1.59 15.09 12.07
N ASN A 167 -1.85 16.40 12.13
CA ASN A 167 -1.32 17.25 13.20
C ASN A 167 -2.16 17.20 14.47
N THR A 168 -3.49 17.12 14.36
CA THR A 168 -4.42 17.17 15.48
C THR A 168 -5.07 15.83 15.79
N GLY A 169 -5.12 14.92 14.80
CA GLY A 169 -5.90 13.69 14.86
C GLY A 169 -7.40 13.89 14.67
N GLY A 170 -7.82 15.14 14.36
CA GLY A 170 -9.19 15.47 14.00
C GLY A 170 -9.51 15.21 12.54
N GLU A 171 -10.69 15.63 12.11
CA GLU A 171 -11.13 15.57 10.71
C GLU A 171 -11.19 16.97 10.12
N ALA A 172 -10.65 17.15 8.91
CA ALA A 172 -10.67 18.41 8.19
C ALA A 172 -10.98 18.21 6.70
N VAL A 173 -11.51 19.29 6.08
CA VAL A 173 -11.65 19.33 4.62
C VAL A 173 -10.25 19.46 4.02
N ASN A 174 -9.88 18.52 3.17
CA ASN A 174 -8.59 18.52 2.48
C ASN A 174 -8.79 18.81 0.98
N ALA A 175 -7.98 19.72 0.43
CA ALA A 175 -7.97 20.06 -0.99
C ALA A 175 -7.49 18.89 -1.87
N ASP A 176 -6.68 17.97 -1.31
CA ASP A 176 -6.16 16.81 -2.02
C ASP A 176 -7.21 15.73 -2.28
N ARG A 177 -8.39 15.82 -1.63
CA ARG A 177 -9.52 14.92 -1.82
C ARG A 177 -10.77 15.72 -2.16
N THR A 178 -11.21 15.61 -3.41
CA THR A 178 -12.33 16.42 -3.94
C THR A 178 -13.66 15.67 -4.05
N SER A 179 -13.76 14.49 -3.40
CA SER A 179 -14.99 13.68 -3.37
C SER A 179 -16.02 14.16 -2.35
N ASN A 180 -17.26 13.71 -2.52
CA ASN A 180 -18.24 13.60 -1.44
C ASN A 180 -18.20 12.21 -0.83
N GLY A 181 -18.55 12.07 0.44
CA GLY A 181 -18.51 10.80 1.14
C GLY A 181 -19.49 10.70 2.31
N MET A 182 -19.71 9.47 2.76
CA MET A 182 -20.41 9.15 4.00
C MET A 182 -19.89 7.82 4.54
N PHE A 183 -20.16 7.54 5.82
CA PHE A 183 -19.81 6.28 6.45
C PHE A 183 -21.08 5.51 6.86
N PHE A 184 -21.08 4.21 6.54
CA PHE A 184 -21.92 3.25 7.24
C PHE A 184 -21.21 2.78 8.52
N ARG A 185 -21.96 2.67 9.61
CA ARG A 185 -21.47 2.00 10.82
C ARG A 185 -21.34 0.50 10.54
N ARG A 186 -20.46 -0.19 11.28
CA ARG A 186 -20.40 -1.65 11.21
C ARG A 186 -21.78 -2.26 11.51
N GLY A 187 -22.21 -3.20 10.67
CA GLY A 187 -23.47 -3.90 10.81
C GLY A 187 -24.72 -3.02 10.67
N GLU A 188 -24.62 -1.82 10.10
CA GLU A 188 -25.74 -0.86 10.02
C GLU A 188 -26.97 -1.38 9.26
N SER A 189 -26.78 -2.32 8.36
CA SER A 189 -27.84 -3.00 7.61
C SER A 189 -27.42 -4.42 7.26
N GLU A 190 -28.39 -5.24 6.83
CA GLU A 190 -28.09 -6.60 6.35
C GLU A 190 -27.10 -6.60 5.18
N LEU A 191 -27.18 -5.62 4.28
CA LEU A 191 -26.26 -5.45 3.18
C LEU A 191 -24.83 -5.19 3.69
N ILE A 192 -24.67 -4.27 4.62
CA ILE A 192 -23.36 -3.95 5.22
C ILE A 192 -22.81 -5.15 5.99
N THR A 193 -23.62 -5.81 6.80
CA THR A 193 -23.23 -7.01 7.57
C THR A 193 -22.72 -8.12 6.65
N ARG A 194 -23.42 -8.40 5.54
CA ARG A 194 -23.02 -9.41 4.57
C ARG A 194 -21.69 -9.06 3.90
N ILE A 195 -21.53 -7.81 3.47
CA ILE A 195 -20.28 -7.34 2.83
C ILE A 195 -19.12 -7.40 3.83
N GLU A 196 -19.30 -6.96 5.06
CA GLU A 196 -18.25 -7.01 6.10
C GLU A 196 -17.84 -8.45 6.45
N ALA A 197 -18.80 -9.37 6.53
CA ALA A 197 -18.50 -10.79 6.73
C ALA A 197 -17.74 -11.39 5.54
N ARG A 198 -18.06 -10.99 4.32
CA ARG A 198 -17.33 -11.40 3.09
C ARG A 198 -15.90 -10.87 3.11
N ILE A 199 -15.68 -9.60 3.48
CA ILE A 199 -14.36 -9.01 3.64
C ILE A 199 -13.54 -9.77 4.68
N ALA A 200 -14.14 -10.08 5.84
CA ALA A 200 -13.46 -10.81 6.91
C ALA A 200 -13.03 -12.23 6.45
N ARG A 201 -13.86 -12.94 5.70
CA ARG A 201 -13.52 -14.25 5.12
C ARG A 201 -12.40 -14.12 4.09
N LEU A 202 -12.46 -13.13 3.18
CA LEU A 202 -11.45 -12.92 2.16
C LEU A 202 -10.07 -12.62 2.76
N THR A 203 -10.03 -11.78 3.78
CA THR A 203 -8.79 -11.22 4.31
C THR A 203 -8.30 -11.93 5.59
N HIS A 204 -9.06 -12.93 6.08
CA HIS A 204 -8.82 -13.61 7.36
C HIS A 204 -8.62 -12.62 8.52
N TRP A 205 -9.40 -11.51 8.50
CA TRP A 205 -9.31 -10.44 9.47
C TRP A 205 -10.65 -10.18 10.15
N PRO A 206 -10.68 -10.02 11.49
CA PRO A 206 -11.94 -9.86 12.22
C PRO A 206 -12.74 -8.64 11.77
N VAL A 207 -14.07 -8.75 11.70
CA VAL A 207 -14.98 -7.64 11.34
C VAL A 207 -14.82 -6.49 12.33
N GLU A 208 -14.67 -6.78 13.60
CA GLU A 208 -14.50 -5.82 14.71
C GLU A 208 -13.23 -4.98 14.59
N ASN A 209 -12.23 -5.49 13.88
CA ASN A 209 -11.00 -4.75 13.59
C ASN A 209 -11.14 -3.84 12.35
N GLY A 210 -12.33 -3.69 11.80
CA GLY A 210 -12.60 -2.83 10.66
C GLY A 210 -13.22 -1.49 11.06
N GLU A 211 -12.82 -0.42 10.38
CA GLU A 211 -13.57 0.85 10.39
C GLU A 211 -14.95 0.63 9.73
N GLY A 212 -15.86 1.57 9.83
CA GLY A 212 -17.08 1.57 9.03
C GLY A 212 -16.79 1.56 7.54
N VAL A 213 -17.75 1.17 6.70
CA VAL A 213 -17.60 1.23 5.25
C VAL A 213 -17.82 2.67 4.79
N GLN A 214 -16.80 3.28 4.20
CA GLN A 214 -16.90 4.61 3.60
C GLN A 214 -17.35 4.51 2.15
N VAL A 215 -18.43 5.18 1.76
CA VAL A 215 -18.83 5.34 0.37
C VAL A 215 -18.42 6.72 -0.12
N LEU A 216 -17.86 6.78 -1.31
CA LEU A 216 -17.32 7.98 -1.94
C LEU A 216 -17.89 8.14 -3.34
N ASN A 217 -18.20 9.39 -3.69
CA ASN A 217 -18.60 9.79 -5.04
C ASN A 217 -17.66 10.87 -5.56
N TYR A 218 -17.11 10.63 -6.74
CA TYR A 218 -16.26 11.55 -7.48
C TYR A 218 -16.99 11.98 -8.74
N LYS A 219 -17.17 13.28 -8.91
CA LYS A 219 -17.70 13.91 -10.12
C LYS A 219 -16.57 14.16 -11.11
N VAL A 220 -16.92 14.58 -12.34
CA VAL A 220 -15.92 14.98 -13.34
C VAL A 220 -14.93 15.99 -12.76
N GLY A 221 -13.65 15.76 -12.98
CA GLY A 221 -12.54 16.52 -12.42
C GLY A 221 -12.17 16.20 -10.96
N ALA A 222 -12.97 15.40 -10.27
CA ALA A 222 -12.65 15.01 -8.91
C ALA A 222 -11.61 13.89 -8.88
N GLU A 223 -10.70 13.99 -7.90
CA GLU A 223 -9.58 13.08 -7.69
C GLU A 223 -9.29 12.88 -6.20
N TYR A 224 -8.43 11.95 -5.90
CA TYR A 224 -7.73 11.88 -4.62
C TYR A 224 -6.24 11.69 -4.90
N LYS A 225 -5.43 12.68 -4.55
CA LYS A 225 -3.99 12.67 -4.80
C LYS A 225 -3.31 11.48 -4.12
N PRO A 226 -2.15 11.04 -4.62
CA PRO A 226 -1.41 9.96 -4.01
C PRO A 226 -1.15 10.18 -2.52
N HIS A 227 -1.49 9.16 -1.70
CA HIS A 227 -1.39 9.17 -0.25
C HIS A 227 -1.19 7.76 0.28
N TYR A 228 -0.82 7.65 1.55
CA TYR A 228 -0.80 6.41 2.29
C TYR A 228 -2.02 6.32 3.19
N ASP A 229 -2.60 5.13 3.33
CA ASP A 229 -3.72 4.90 4.26
C ASP A 229 -3.28 4.68 5.71
N TYR A 230 -2.03 4.26 5.93
CA TYR A 230 -1.48 4.20 7.27
C TYR A 230 -1.25 5.62 7.84
N PHE A 231 -1.31 5.75 9.16
CA PHE A 231 -1.01 6.99 9.85
C PHE A 231 0.49 7.10 10.07
N ASP A 232 1.09 8.21 9.66
CA ASP A 232 2.52 8.46 9.83
C ASP A 232 2.89 8.41 11.33
N PRO A 233 3.76 7.46 11.77
CA PRO A 233 4.17 7.37 13.17
C PRO A 233 4.86 8.63 13.71
N ALA A 234 5.46 9.45 12.83
CA ALA A 234 6.14 10.67 13.21
C ALA A 234 5.18 11.88 13.36
N ALA A 235 3.94 11.78 12.86
CA ALA A 235 3.00 12.90 12.94
C ALA A 235 2.47 13.09 14.38
N PRO A 236 2.37 14.33 14.87
CA PRO A 236 1.99 14.64 16.25
C PRO A 236 0.61 14.10 16.66
N GLY A 237 -0.35 14.04 15.74
CA GLY A 237 -1.71 13.55 15.99
C GLY A 237 -1.83 12.02 16.03
N THR A 238 -0.86 11.30 15.48
CA THR A 238 -0.92 9.85 15.32
C THR A 238 -1.11 9.09 16.64
N PRO A 239 -0.44 9.41 17.75
CA PRO A 239 -0.69 8.73 19.02
C PRO A 239 -2.17 8.78 19.47
N THR A 240 -2.88 9.86 19.17
CA THR A 240 -4.31 10.00 19.48
C THR A 240 -5.15 9.12 18.56
N ILE A 241 -4.88 9.10 17.26
CA ILE A 241 -5.58 8.28 16.27
C ILE A 241 -5.42 6.79 16.57
N LEU A 242 -4.22 6.36 16.96
CA LEU A 242 -3.89 4.96 17.22
C LEU A 242 -4.54 4.40 18.50
N LYS A 243 -5.05 5.24 19.40
CA LYS A 243 -5.80 4.77 20.59
C LYS A 243 -6.99 3.90 20.17
N ARG A 244 -7.65 4.27 19.10
CA ARG A 244 -8.80 3.57 18.54
C ARG A 244 -8.35 2.60 17.44
N GLY A 245 -8.31 1.32 17.74
CA GLY A 245 -8.01 0.24 16.80
C GLY A 245 -6.55 0.06 16.40
N GLY A 246 -5.61 0.89 16.85
CA GLY A 246 -4.22 0.81 16.41
C GLY A 246 -4.00 1.35 15.00
N GLN A 247 -2.95 0.91 14.31
CA GLN A 247 -2.62 1.31 12.95
C GLN A 247 -3.60 0.70 11.93
N ARG A 248 -3.79 1.35 10.78
CA ARG A 248 -4.34 0.69 9.59
C ARG A 248 -3.30 -0.27 9.04
N VAL A 249 -3.74 -1.46 8.62
CA VAL A 249 -2.88 -2.54 8.14
C VAL A 249 -3.34 -3.15 6.82
N GLY A 250 -4.48 -2.74 6.32
CA GLY A 250 -5.00 -3.15 5.02
C GLY A 250 -6.21 -2.34 4.60
N THR A 251 -6.42 -2.30 3.30
CA THR A 251 -7.49 -1.54 2.64
C THR A 251 -8.13 -2.40 1.56
N LEU A 252 -9.44 -2.33 1.46
CA LEU A 252 -10.21 -2.87 0.34
C LEU A 252 -11.04 -1.74 -0.29
N VAL A 253 -10.79 -1.45 -1.56
CA VAL A 253 -11.56 -0.50 -2.37
C VAL A 253 -12.47 -1.30 -3.29
N MET A 254 -13.78 -1.10 -3.19
CA MET A 254 -14.82 -1.77 -3.99
C MET A 254 -15.40 -0.77 -4.99
N TYR A 255 -15.44 -1.12 -6.26
CA TYR A 255 -16.01 -0.26 -7.31
C TYR A 255 -17.52 -0.51 -7.44
N LEU A 256 -18.32 0.53 -7.26
CA LEU A 256 -19.78 0.42 -7.26
C LEU A 256 -20.41 0.73 -8.62
N ASN A 257 -19.66 1.38 -9.51
CA ASN A 257 -20.09 1.65 -10.89
C ASN A 257 -18.88 1.71 -11.82
N ASN A 258 -19.17 1.86 -13.10
CA ASN A 258 -18.18 2.12 -14.14
C ASN A 258 -18.25 3.62 -14.50
N PRO A 259 -17.24 4.45 -14.22
CA PRO A 259 -17.13 5.76 -14.84
C PRO A 259 -16.95 5.58 -16.36
N GLU A 260 -17.39 6.53 -17.13
CA GLU A 260 -17.26 6.47 -18.61
C GLU A 260 -15.78 6.61 -19.02
N GLN A 261 -15.00 7.45 -18.29
CA GLN A 261 -13.58 7.63 -18.53
C GLN A 261 -12.84 8.12 -17.28
N GLY A 262 -11.62 7.64 -17.06
CA GLY A 262 -10.76 8.01 -15.95
C GLY A 262 -11.13 7.34 -14.62
N GLY A 263 -10.74 7.93 -13.51
CA GLY A 263 -11.07 7.46 -12.18
C GLY A 263 -10.35 6.18 -11.73
N GLY A 264 -9.24 5.80 -12.37
CA GLY A 264 -8.44 4.64 -11.97
C GLY A 264 -7.95 4.73 -10.51
N THR A 265 -7.65 3.58 -9.91
CA THR A 265 -6.88 3.54 -8.66
C THR A 265 -5.42 3.31 -9.02
N THR A 266 -4.59 4.32 -8.72
CA THR A 266 -3.17 4.32 -9.10
C THR A 266 -2.28 3.92 -7.93
N PHE A 267 -1.19 3.21 -8.24
CA PHE A 267 -0.08 2.90 -7.34
C PHE A 267 1.21 3.39 -8.00
N PRO A 268 1.58 4.67 -7.81
CA PRO A 268 2.68 5.30 -8.54
C PRO A 268 4.02 4.57 -8.41
N ASP A 269 4.36 4.10 -7.19
CA ASP A 269 5.62 3.38 -6.92
C ASP A 269 5.73 2.06 -7.70
N ALA A 270 4.61 1.48 -8.12
CA ALA A 270 4.56 0.23 -8.87
C ALA A 270 4.23 0.43 -10.35
N GLY A 271 3.98 1.66 -10.81
CA GLY A 271 3.51 1.92 -12.15
C GLY A 271 2.19 1.21 -12.50
N LEU A 272 1.37 0.92 -11.47
CA LEU A 272 0.12 0.17 -11.62
C LEU A 272 -1.07 1.11 -11.55
N GLU A 273 -2.01 0.93 -12.49
CA GLU A 273 -3.33 1.54 -12.44
C GLU A 273 -4.40 0.46 -12.60
N VAL A 274 -5.41 0.47 -11.72
CA VAL A 274 -6.55 -0.43 -11.76
C VAL A 274 -7.78 0.34 -12.22
N CYS A 275 -8.30 -0.02 -13.39
CA CYS A 275 -9.51 0.58 -13.94
C CYS A 275 -10.74 0.20 -13.11
N PRO A 276 -11.62 1.16 -12.75
CA PRO A 276 -12.86 0.89 -12.05
C PRO A 276 -13.77 -0.01 -12.87
N GLN A 277 -14.19 -1.13 -12.29
CA GLN A 277 -15.21 -1.99 -12.87
C GLN A 277 -16.22 -2.37 -11.79
N LYS A 278 -17.50 -2.14 -12.05
CA LYS A 278 -18.60 -2.42 -11.11
C LYS A 278 -18.52 -3.83 -10.58
N GLY A 279 -18.57 -3.97 -9.26
CA GLY A 279 -18.48 -5.26 -8.56
C GLY A 279 -17.07 -5.79 -8.35
N HIS A 280 -16.04 -5.16 -8.91
CA HIS A 280 -14.64 -5.52 -8.63
C HIS A 280 -14.13 -4.86 -7.35
N ALA A 281 -13.02 -5.38 -6.82
CA ALA A 281 -12.35 -4.80 -5.65
C ALA A 281 -10.83 -4.85 -5.79
N VAL A 282 -10.17 -3.88 -5.19
CA VAL A 282 -8.71 -3.83 -5.02
C VAL A 282 -8.40 -3.93 -3.54
N PHE A 283 -7.66 -4.95 -3.17
CA PHE A 283 -7.13 -5.15 -1.83
C PHE A 283 -5.64 -4.80 -1.81
N PHE A 284 -5.20 -4.14 -0.75
CA PHE A 284 -3.77 -3.98 -0.48
C PHE A 284 -3.52 -3.94 1.03
N SER A 285 -2.39 -4.51 1.44
CA SER A 285 -1.98 -4.58 2.84
C SER A 285 -0.56 -4.05 3.02
N TYR A 286 -0.26 -3.61 4.25
CA TYR A 286 1.02 -3.00 4.59
C TYR A 286 1.44 -3.39 6.01
N GLU A 287 2.53 -4.15 6.12
CA GLU A 287 3.07 -4.65 7.40
C GLU A 287 3.60 -3.53 8.30
N ARG A 288 3.96 -2.41 7.70
CA ARG A 288 4.57 -1.27 8.38
C ARG A 288 4.04 0.06 7.82
N ALA A 289 3.90 1.03 8.71
CA ALA A 289 3.55 2.40 8.37
C ALA A 289 4.82 3.14 7.88
N HIS A 290 5.26 2.81 6.67
CA HIS A 290 6.48 3.34 6.07
C HIS A 290 6.41 3.29 4.53
N PRO A 291 7.03 4.24 3.80
CA PRO A 291 7.05 4.24 2.33
C PRO A 291 7.57 2.96 1.69
N SER A 292 8.45 2.19 2.39
CA SER A 292 8.91 0.87 1.92
C SER A 292 7.80 -0.16 1.73
N SER A 293 6.59 0.11 2.18
CA SER A 293 5.40 -0.68 1.84
C SER A 293 5.02 -0.56 0.36
N GLN A 294 5.46 0.52 -0.31
CA GLN A 294 5.13 0.88 -1.69
C GLN A 294 3.62 0.97 -1.95
N THR A 295 2.83 1.20 -0.89
CA THR A 295 1.37 1.31 -0.97
C THR A 295 0.91 2.76 -1.14
N LEU A 296 1.78 3.65 -1.63
CA LEU A 296 1.35 4.96 -2.11
C LEU A 296 0.32 4.75 -3.20
N HIS A 297 -0.88 5.30 -3.03
CA HIS A 297 -1.97 5.11 -3.98
C HIS A 297 -2.83 6.37 -4.06
N GLY A 298 -3.56 6.49 -5.17
CA GLY A 298 -4.45 7.61 -5.41
C GLY A 298 -5.66 7.21 -6.25
N GLY A 299 -6.59 8.15 -6.39
CA GLY A 299 -7.68 8.06 -7.35
C GLY A 299 -7.47 9.07 -8.47
N ALA A 300 -7.16 8.58 -9.67
CA ALA A 300 -7.01 9.42 -10.85
C ALA A 300 -8.27 10.28 -11.10
N PRO A 301 -8.14 11.43 -11.73
CA PRO A 301 -9.28 12.28 -12.07
C PRO A 301 -10.35 11.53 -12.87
N VAL A 302 -11.62 11.75 -12.54
CA VAL A 302 -12.75 11.31 -13.37
C VAL A 302 -12.83 12.24 -14.56
N ILE A 303 -12.74 11.69 -15.76
CA ILE A 303 -12.75 12.47 -17.01
C ILE A 303 -14.18 12.59 -17.55
N ALA A 304 -14.96 11.50 -17.48
CA ALA A 304 -16.35 11.50 -17.90
C ALA A 304 -17.20 10.57 -17.01
N GLY A 305 -18.46 10.93 -16.83
CA GLY A 305 -19.38 10.24 -15.91
C GLY A 305 -19.14 10.59 -14.43
N GLU A 306 -19.36 9.64 -13.55
CA GLU A 306 -19.07 9.74 -12.13
C GLU A 306 -18.49 8.41 -11.62
N LYS A 307 -17.69 8.46 -10.55
CA LYS A 307 -17.14 7.27 -9.89
C LYS A 307 -17.74 7.11 -8.51
N TRP A 308 -18.22 5.90 -8.20
CA TRP A 308 -18.65 5.50 -6.87
C TRP A 308 -17.77 4.36 -6.37
N VAL A 309 -17.24 4.49 -5.17
CA VAL A 309 -16.46 3.43 -4.51
C VAL A 309 -16.90 3.28 -3.07
N ALA A 310 -16.72 2.08 -2.53
CA ALA A 310 -16.82 1.81 -1.10
C ALA A 310 -15.45 1.35 -0.60
N THR A 311 -14.98 1.91 0.50
CA THR A 311 -13.67 1.61 1.09
C THR A 311 -13.83 1.03 2.48
N LYS A 312 -13.10 -0.06 2.76
CA LYS A 312 -12.97 -0.66 4.09
C LYS A 312 -11.52 -0.63 4.52
N TRP A 313 -11.25 0.04 5.64
CA TRP A 313 -9.94 0.00 6.30
C TRP A 313 -9.94 -1.03 7.42
N MET A 314 -8.90 -1.81 7.49
CA MET A 314 -8.65 -2.81 8.52
C MET A 314 -7.59 -2.31 9.49
N ARG A 315 -7.89 -2.41 10.77
CA ARG A 315 -7.07 -1.93 11.88
C ARG A 315 -6.37 -3.09 12.56
N GLU A 316 -5.28 -2.81 13.27
CA GLU A 316 -4.54 -3.83 14.03
C GLU A 316 -5.35 -4.52 15.11
N ARG A 317 -6.26 -3.77 15.72
CA ARG A 317 -7.07 -4.19 16.87
C ARG A 317 -8.50 -3.78 16.67
N GLU A 318 -9.35 -4.19 17.60
CA GLU A 318 -10.76 -3.79 17.61
C GLU A 318 -10.90 -2.26 17.52
N PHE A 319 -11.74 -1.84 16.59
CA PHE A 319 -12.07 -0.44 16.34
C PHE A 319 -13.42 -0.12 17.01
N ALA A 320 -13.38 0.17 18.32
CA ALA A 320 -14.53 0.49 19.14
C ALA A 320 -14.82 2.00 19.20
#